data_aefca1a17b6579ba4fe303eb570fea4f
#
_entry.id   aefca1a17b6579ba4fe303eb570fea4f
#
_cell.length_a   1.000
_cell.length_b   1.000
_cell.length_c   1.000
_cell.angle_alpha   90.00
_cell.angle_beta   90.00
_cell.angle_gamma   90.00
#
_symmetry.space_group_name_H-M   'P 1'
#
loop_
_entity.id
_entity.type
_entity.pdbx_description
1 polymer ?
#
loop_
_entity_poly.entity_id
_entity_poly.type
_entity_poly.pdbx_seq_one_letter_code
_entity_poly.pdbx_strand_id
1 'polypeptide(L)'
;DMGSTGLPPSHPELLDHLALRFHGELGWSVKRLLREIVLSATYRQDHRATPRLLALDPRNRLLARGPRARLTAEMVRDQALAASGLLTTKVGGPPVMPPQPDGVWQVVYNGSQWVDAMGPDRYRRGLYTYWRRTAPYPSFLTFDASSREMCTARRVATSTPLQALRSEEHTSELQSPD
;
A
#
# COMPACT_ATOMS: atom_id res chain seq x y z
N ASP A 1 15.67 11.67 -3.94
CA ASP A 1 15.79 13.11 -4.08
C ASP A 1 14.67 13.61 -4.99
N MET A 2 14.26 14.86 -4.79
CA MET A 2 13.20 15.50 -5.55
C MET A 2 13.68 16.85 -6.06
N GLY A 3 12.98 17.39 -7.06
CA GLY A 3 13.35 18.66 -7.69
C GLY A 3 14.61 18.56 -8.54
N SER A 4 15.37 19.65 -8.62
CA SER A 4 16.57 19.76 -9.46
C SER A 4 17.72 18.81 -9.09
N THR A 5 17.71 18.25 -7.88
CA THR A 5 18.68 17.27 -7.40
C THR A 5 18.21 15.82 -7.57
N GLY A 6 16.99 15.62 -8.07
CA GLY A 6 16.43 14.30 -8.33
C GLY A 6 17.01 13.64 -9.59
N LEU A 7 16.77 12.33 -9.71
CA LEU A 7 17.12 11.64 -10.96
C LEU A 7 16.18 12.11 -12.09
N PRO A 8 16.73 12.36 -13.29
CA PRO A 8 15.90 12.70 -14.44
C PRO A 8 14.95 11.55 -14.78
N PRO A 9 13.78 11.84 -15.34
CA PRO A 9 12.84 10.81 -15.75
C PRO A 9 13.45 9.91 -16.84
N SER A 10 13.13 8.62 -16.80
CA SER A 10 13.59 7.66 -17.81
C SER A 10 12.90 7.84 -19.17
N HIS A 11 11.72 8.45 -19.19
CA HIS A 11 10.88 8.69 -20.35
C HIS A 11 10.30 10.11 -20.27
N PRO A 12 11.08 11.16 -20.56
CA PRO A 12 10.62 12.54 -20.45
C PRO A 12 9.42 12.83 -21.37
N GLU A 13 9.43 12.28 -22.59
CA GLU A 13 8.33 12.48 -23.55
C GLU A 13 7.01 11.87 -23.04
N LEU A 14 7.05 10.73 -22.36
CA LEU A 14 5.86 10.14 -21.72
C LEU A 14 5.35 11.02 -20.59
N LEU A 15 6.25 11.59 -19.79
CA LEU A 15 5.88 12.50 -18.71
C LEU A 15 5.20 13.74 -19.25
N ASP A 16 5.76 14.35 -20.29
CA ASP A 16 5.21 15.54 -20.95
C ASP A 16 3.87 15.22 -21.61
N HIS A 17 3.75 14.07 -22.28
CA HIS A 17 2.48 13.62 -22.86
C HIS A 17 1.39 13.50 -21.80
N LEU A 18 1.66 12.82 -20.70
CA LEU A 18 0.68 12.66 -19.61
C LEU A 18 0.35 14.01 -18.95
N ALA A 19 1.32 14.90 -18.80
CA ALA A 19 1.09 16.24 -18.24
C ALA A 19 0.17 17.09 -19.15
N LEU A 20 0.41 17.09 -20.45
CA LEU A 20 -0.44 17.79 -21.41
C LEU A 20 -1.86 17.23 -21.45
N ARG A 21 -2.01 15.92 -21.44
CA ARG A 21 -3.33 15.28 -21.37
C ARG A 21 -4.03 15.59 -20.05
N PHE A 22 -3.31 15.55 -18.93
CA PHE A 22 -3.88 15.83 -17.62
C PHE A 22 -4.45 17.24 -17.51
N HIS A 23 -3.70 18.23 -18.01
CA HIS A 23 -4.15 19.61 -18.08
C HIS A 23 -5.27 19.82 -19.09
N GLY A 24 -5.16 19.25 -20.29
CA GLY A 24 -6.09 19.43 -21.40
C GLY A 24 -7.30 18.49 -21.32
N GLU A 25 -7.27 17.39 -22.05
CA GLU A 25 -8.40 16.48 -22.25
C GLU A 25 -8.96 15.86 -20.97
N LEU A 26 -8.10 15.60 -19.99
CA LEU A 26 -8.52 14.99 -18.73
C LEU A 26 -9.06 15.99 -17.71
N GLY A 27 -8.90 17.31 -17.97
CA GLY A 27 -9.45 18.39 -17.15
C GLY A 27 -9.02 18.33 -15.68
N TRP A 28 -7.73 18.09 -15.41
CA TRP A 28 -7.14 17.94 -14.07
C TRP A 28 -7.73 16.80 -13.24
N SER A 29 -8.41 15.85 -13.87
CA SER A 29 -9.02 14.72 -13.17
C SER A 29 -8.01 13.61 -12.91
N VAL A 30 -7.53 13.50 -11.67
CA VAL A 30 -6.65 12.40 -11.23
C VAL A 30 -7.29 11.03 -11.51
N LYS A 31 -8.61 10.91 -11.32
CA LYS A 31 -9.31 9.65 -11.57
C LYS A 31 -9.26 9.24 -13.05
N ARG A 32 -9.39 10.18 -13.97
CA ARG A 32 -9.27 9.91 -15.41
C ARG A 32 -7.84 9.54 -15.78
N LEU A 33 -6.84 10.25 -15.25
CA LEU A 33 -5.44 9.94 -15.46
C LEU A 33 -5.08 8.53 -14.97
N LEU A 34 -5.49 8.18 -13.74
CA LEU A 34 -5.27 6.83 -13.21
C LEU A 34 -5.95 5.77 -14.07
N ARG A 35 -7.18 6.01 -14.54
CA ARG A 35 -7.89 5.11 -15.43
C ARG A 35 -7.10 4.88 -16.73
N GLU A 36 -6.57 5.92 -17.35
CA GLU A 36 -5.76 5.82 -18.57
C GLU A 36 -4.51 4.98 -18.33
N ILE A 37 -3.79 5.24 -17.24
CA ILE A 37 -2.58 4.48 -16.89
C ILE A 37 -2.91 3.00 -16.66
N VAL A 38 -3.89 2.66 -15.85
CA VAL A 38 -4.19 1.26 -15.51
C VAL A 38 -4.79 0.47 -16.68
N LEU A 39 -5.40 1.14 -17.65
CA LEU A 39 -5.92 0.51 -18.86
C LEU A 39 -4.86 0.37 -19.98
N SER A 40 -3.71 1.01 -19.82
CA SER A 40 -2.63 0.93 -20.83
C SER A 40 -2.10 -0.50 -20.97
N ALA A 41 -1.66 -0.85 -22.17
CA ALA A 41 -1.02 -2.14 -22.43
C ALA A 41 0.24 -2.32 -21.57
N THR A 42 0.99 -1.24 -21.34
CA THR A 42 2.20 -1.24 -20.53
C THR A 42 1.91 -1.62 -19.07
N TYR A 43 0.87 -1.06 -18.46
CA TYR A 43 0.51 -1.38 -17.08
C TYR A 43 -0.02 -2.82 -16.93
N ARG A 44 -0.68 -3.32 -17.95
CA ARG A 44 -1.32 -4.65 -17.98
C ARG A 44 -0.38 -5.79 -18.36
N GLN A 45 0.90 -5.53 -18.58
CA GLN A 45 1.87 -6.56 -18.89
C GLN A 45 2.08 -7.53 -17.72
N ASP A 46 2.36 -8.79 -18.06
CA ASP A 46 2.79 -9.78 -17.07
C ASP A 46 4.13 -9.34 -16.42
N HIS A 47 4.29 -9.68 -15.16
CA HIS A 47 5.52 -9.44 -14.40
C HIS A 47 6.60 -10.50 -14.64
N ARG A 48 6.30 -11.57 -15.38
CA ARG A 48 7.26 -12.64 -15.69
C ARG A 48 8.40 -12.10 -16.52
N ALA A 49 9.60 -12.41 -16.10
CA ALA A 49 10.82 -12.04 -16.81
C ALA A 49 11.47 -13.29 -17.40
N THR A 50 11.65 -13.30 -18.71
CA THR A 50 12.48 -14.32 -19.33
C THR A 50 13.95 -14.01 -19.11
N PRO A 51 14.86 -15.01 -19.12
CA PRO A 51 16.31 -14.77 -19.03
C PRO A 51 16.80 -13.74 -20.06
N ARG A 52 16.24 -13.77 -21.26
CA ARG A 52 16.56 -12.81 -22.34
C ARG A 52 16.15 -11.39 -21.97
N LEU A 53 14.97 -11.18 -21.39
CA LEU A 53 14.51 -9.85 -20.95
C LEU A 53 15.35 -9.33 -19.80
N LEU A 54 15.76 -10.20 -18.87
CA LEU A 54 16.64 -9.82 -17.77
C LEU A 54 18.03 -9.42 -18.23
N ALA A 55 18.56 -10.10 -19.26
CA ALA A 55 19.85 -9.76 -19.85
C ALA A 55 19.81 -8.43 -20.61
N LEU A 56 18.73 -8.16 -21.35
CA LEU A 56 18.59 -6.94 -22.17
C LEU A 56 18.22 -5.71 -21.34
N ASP A 57 17.30 -5.87 -20.40
CA ASP A 57 16.80 -4.77 -19.57
C ASP A 57 16.59 -5.22 -18.12
N PRO A 58 17.68 -5.38 -17.34
CA PRO A 58 17.59 -5.83 -15.95
C PRO A 58 16.77 -4.87 -15.07
N ARG A 59 16.78 -3.57 -15.37
CA ARG A 59 16.09 -2.53 -14.60
C ARG A 59 14.67 -2.21 -15.10
N ASN A 60 14.19 -2.94 -16.10
CA ASN A 60 12.89 -2.70 -16.73
C ASN A 60 12.68 -1.24 -17.19
N ARG A 61 13.71 -0.62 -17.72
CA ARG A 61 13.64 0.75 -18.23
C ARG A 61 12.79 0.87 -19.49
N LEU A 62 12.74 -0.19 -20.30
CA LEU A 62 11.92 -0.26 -21.50
C LEU A 62 10.47 -0.63 -21.23
N LEU A 63 10.10 -0.80 -19.99
CA LEU A 63 8.74 -1.13 -19.54
C LEU A 63 8.17 -2.38 -20.24
N ALA A 64 9.04 -3.37 -20.51
CA ALA A 64 8.68 -4.59 -21.22
C ALA A 64 8.02 -5.66 -20.34
N ARG A 65 7.87 -5.39 -19.05
CA ARG A 65 7.20 -6.26 -18.08
C ARG A 65 6.57 -5.43 -16.95
N GLY A 66 5.56 -5.98 -16.31
CA GLY A 66 4.98 -5.37 -15.10
C GLY A 66 5.98 -5.31 -13.95
N PRO A 67 5.90 -4.31 -13.07
CA PRO A 67 6.77 -4.22 -11.91
C PRO A 67 6.44 -5.30 -10.88
N ARG A 68 7.46 -5.84 -10.22
CA ARG A 68 7.31 -6.67 -9.02
C ARG A 68 7.31 -5.75 -7.79
N ALA A 69 6.16 -5.15 -7.51
CA ALA A 69 6.00 -4.31 -6.34
C ALA A 69 5.33 -5.09 -5.22
N ARG A 70 5.84 -4.93 -4.00
CA ARG A 70 5.13 -5.41 -2.81
C ARG A 70 4.01 -4.45 -2.47
N LEU A 71 2.92 -5.01 -1.97
CA LEU A 71 1.84 -4.23 -1.40
C LEU A 71 2.33 -3.51 -0.14
N THR A 72 1.83 -2.30 0.07
CA THR A 72 2.05 -1.59 1.34
C THR A 72 1.25 -2.27 2.45
N ALA A 73 1.61 -2.02 3.70
CA ALA A 73 0.90 -2.57 4.87
C ALA A 73 -0.60 -2.31 4.81
N GLU A 74 -0.98 -1.11 4.41
CA GLU A 74 -2.38 -0.71 4.26
C GLU A 74 -3.08 -1.50 3.13
N MET A 75 -2.39 -1.73 2.02
CA MET A 75 -2.91 -2.51 0.89
C MET A 75 -3.05 -3.99 1.22
N VAL A 76 -2.12 -4.56 2.00
CA VAL A 76 -2.23 -5.96 2.49
C VAL A 76 -3.53 -6.15 3.26
N ARG A 77 -3.82 -5.24 4.21
CA ARG A 77 -5.07 -5.25 4.95
C ARG A 77 -6.29 -5.09 4.04
N ASP A 78 -6.26 -4.08 3.16
CA ASP A 78 -7.38 -3.80 2.26
C ASP A 78 -7.67 -5.00 1.34
N GLN A 79 -6.63 -5.67 0.85
CA GLN A 79 -6.77 -6.85 0.01
C GLN A 79 -7.37 -8.03 0.76
N ALA A 80 -6.92 -8.29 1.99
CA ALA A 80 -7.48 -9.36 2.82
C ALA A 80 -8.97 -9.13 3.09
N LEU A 81 -9.34 -7.92 3.51
CA LEU A 81 -10.73 -7.54 3.75
C LEU A 81 -11.59 -7.57 2.48
N ALA A 82 -11.04 -7.20 1.32
CA ALA A 82 -11.75 -7.27 0.06
C ALA A 82 -11.97 -8.73 -0.39
N ALA A 83 -10.96 -9.58 -0.26
CA ALA A 83 -11.05 -10.99 -0.63
C ALA A 83 -12.06 -11.76 0.26
N SER A 84 -12.15 -11.40 1.55
CA SER A 84 -13.14 -11.99 2.48
C SER A 84 -14.54 -11.38 2.37
N GLY A 85 -14.75 -10.33 1.57
CA GLY A 85 -16.02 -9.63 1.45
C GLY A 85 -16.37 -8.73 2.64
N LEU A 86 -15.45 -8.55 3.60
CA LEU A 86 -15.68 -7.76 4.82
C LEU A 86 -15.37 -6.27 4.66
N LEU A 87 -14.70 -5.86 3.58
CA LEU A 87 -14.21 -4.50 3.41
C LEU A 87 -15.35 -3.46 3.44
N THR A 88 -15.29 -2.56 4.42
CA THR A 88 -16.16 -1.40 4.47
C THR A 88 -15.65 -0.28 3.56
N THR A 89 -16.46 0.14 2.59
CA THR A 89 -16.12 1.18 1.61
C THR A 89 -16.40 2.61 2.09
N LYS A 90 -16.79 2.80 3.35
CA LYS A 90 -17.07 4.12 3.96
C LYS A 90 -15.86 5.04 3.82
N VAL A 91 -16.06 6.20 3.23
CA VAL A 91 -15.03 7.24 3.02
C VAL A 91 -15.21 8.36 4.05
N GLY A 92 -14.07 8.85 4.58
CA GLY A 92 -14.08 9.94 5.57
C GLY A 92 -14.39 9.47 7.00
N GLY A 93 -14.42 10.41 7.93
CA GLY A 93 -14.64 10.15 9.36
C GLY A 93 -13.35 9.93 10.15
N PRO A 94 -13.47 9.72 11.47
CA PRO A 94 -12.33 9.56 12.37
C PRO A 94 -11.56 8.27 12.09
N PRO A 95 -10.29 8.19 12.56
CA PRO A 95 -9.53 6.95 12.52
C PRO A 95 -10.18 5.88 13.40
N VAL A 96 -9.94 4.63 13.07
CA VAL A 96 -10.47 3.45 13.78
C VAL A 96 -9.33 2.62 14.36
N MET A 97 -9.60 1.88 15.40
CA MET A 97 -8.69 0.93 16.02
C MET A 97 -9.14 -0.49 15.65
N PRO A 98 -8.57 -1.10 14.60
CA PRO A 98 -8.92 -2.47 14.25
C PRO A 98 -8.54 -3.44 15.38
N PRO A 99 -9.17 -4.61 15.46
CA PRO A 99 -8.80 -5.63 16.43
C PRO A 99 -7.31 -5.99 16.36
N GLN A 100 -6.73 -6.20 17.52
CA GLN A 100 -5.36 -6.68 17.67
C GLN A 100 -5.28 -7.60 18.90
N PRO A 101 -4.27 -8.49 18.96
CA PRO A 101 -4.07 -9.32 20.15
C PRO A 101 -3.91 -8.53 21.42
N ASP A 102 -4.43 -9.05 22.51
CA ASP A 102 -4.31 -8.44 23.84
C ASP A 102 -2.83 -8.28 24.24
N GLY A 103 -2.56 -7.25 25.02
CA GLY A 103 -1.23 -7.04 25.58
C GLY A 103 -0.24 -6.31 24.67
N VAL A 104 -0.53 -6.13 23.41
CA VAL A 104 0.37 -5.46 22.47
C VAL A 104 0.53 -3.96 22.77
N TRP A 105 -0.47 -3.36 23.39
CA TRP A 105 -0.52 -1.92 23.67
C TRP A 105 -0.38 -1.58 25.17
N GLN A 106 0.34 -2.43 25.91
CA GLN A 106 0.39 -2.34 27.38
C GLN A 106 1.14 -1.13 27.92
N VAL A 107 2.04 -0.51 27.17
CA VAL A 107 2.90 0.56 27.70
C VAL A 107 2.71 1.83 26.88
N VAL A 108 1.62 2.51 27.17
CA VAL A 108 1.42 3.84 26.62
C VAL A 108 1.55 4.87 27.75
N TYR A 109 2.55 5.74 27.63
CA TYR A 109 2.94 6.73 28.66
C TYR A 109 1.79 7.53 29.28
N ASN A 110 0.67 7.72 28.59
CA ASN A 110 -0.48 8.50 29.08
C ASN A 110 -1.71 7.64 29.43
N GLY A 111 -1.54 6.32 29.61
CA GLY A 111 -2.65 5.44 29.99
C GLY A 111 -3.72 5.22 28.92
N SER A 112 -3.52 5.71 27.68
CA SER A 112 -4.47 5.46 26.60
C SER A 112 -4.53 3.98 26.30
N GLN A 113 -5.74 3.45 26.15
CA GLN A 113 -5.99 2.06 25.79
C GLN A 113 -6.35 1.96 24.32
N TRP A 114 -6.02 0.81 23.71
CA TRP A 114 -6.55 0.44 22.42
C TRP A 114 -7.96 -0.12 22.64
N VAL A 115 -8.95 0.52 22.05
CA VAL A 115 -10.34 0.09 22.13
C VAL A 115 -10.75 -0.39 20.73
N ASP A 116 -10.98 -1.66 20.59
CA ASP A 116 -11.33 -2.27 19.32
C ASP A 116 -12.58 -1.63 18.73
N ALA A 117 -12.50 -1.27 17.45
CA ALA A 117 -13.63 -0.78 16.70
C ALA A 117 -14.70 -1.88 16.57
N MET A 118 -15.96 -1.51 16.67
CA MET A 118 -17.10 -2.42 16.62
C MET A 118 -17.86 -2.27 15.30
N GLY A 119 -18.60 -3.31 14.93
CA GLY A 119 -19.44 -3.31 13.73
C GLY A 119 -18.65 -3.03 12.44
N PRO A 120 -19.22 -2.32 11.45
CA PRO A 120 -18.58 -2.07 10.16
C PRO A 120 -17.25 -1.30 10.25
N ASP A 121 -17.04 -0.49 11.28
CA ASP A 121 -15.82 0.28 11.45
C ASP A 121 -14.59 -0.61 11.75
N ARG A 122 -14.83 -1.84 12.23
CA ARG A 122 -13.82 -2.90 12.40
C ARG A 122 -13.11 -3.25 11.08
N TYR A 123 -13.81 -3.13 9.98
CA TYR A 123 -13.40 -3.57 8.63
C TYR A 123 -13.10 -2.42 7.68
N ARG A 124 -12.81 -1.25 8.21
CA ARG A 124 -12.42 -0.09 7.39
C ARG A 124 -11.05 -0.30 6.77
N ARG A 125 -10.85 0.38 5.64
CA ARG A 125 -9.58 0.39 4.92
C ARG A 125 -8.41 0.74 5.83
N GLY A 126 -7.24 0.18 5.55
CA GLY A 126 -6.00 0.42 6.27
C GLY A 126 -5.63 1.90 6.41
N LEU A 127 -6.02 2.73 5.43
CA LEU A 127 -5.86 4.19 5.50
C LEU A 127 -6.46 4.82 6.76
N TYR A 128 -7.55 4.27 7.28
CA TYR A 128 -8.26 4.78 8.45
C TYR A 128 -7.78 4.20 9.77
N THR A 129 -6.80 3.29 9.77
CA THR A 129 -6.24 2.71 11.00
C THR A 129 -5.59 3.81 11.83
N TYR A 130 -5.98 3.89 13.11
CA TYR A 130 -5.40 4.81 14.05
C TYR A 130 -3.89 4.62 14.14
N TRP A 131 -3.15 5.73 14.05
CA TRP A 131 -1.71 5.71 14.07
C TRP A 131 -1.16 6.45 15.28
N ARG A 132 -0.38 5.75 16.07
CA ARG A 132 0.41 6.34 17.15
C ARG A 132 1.88 6.04 16.93
N ARG A 133 2.73 7.06 16.93
CA ARG A 133 4.17 6.91 16.66
C ARG A 133 4.88 6.00 17.65
N THR A 134 4.55 6.12 18.94
CA THR A 134 5.16 5.34 20.03
C THR A 134 4.66 3.90 20.13
N ALA A 135 3.51 3.58 19.54
CA ALA A 135 2.91 2.25 19.53
C ALA A 135 2.06 2.09 18.27
N PRO A 136 2.70 1.91 17.10
CA PRO A 136 1.97 1.73 15.85
C PRO A 136 1.26 0.37 15.81
N TYR A 137 0.25 0.25 14.94
CA TYR A 137 -0.48 -1.00 14.74
C TYR A 137 0.49 -2.11 14.28
N PRO A 138 0.57 -3.26 15.01
CA PRO A 138 1.63 -4.26 14.83
C PRO A 138 1.73 -4.82 13.41
N SER A 139 0.60 -5.11 12.78
CA SER A 139 0.60 -5.62 11.41
C SER A 139 1.22 -4.63 10.43
N PHE A 140 1.09 -3.34 10.67
CA PHE A 140 1.69 -2.33 9.81
C PHE A 140 3.21 -2.28 9.95
N LEU A 141 3.74 -2.47 11.15
CA LEU A 141 5.18 -2.59 11.35
C LEU A 141 5.73 -3.83 10.66
N THR A 142 5.03 -4.96 10.77
CA THR A 142 5.42 -6.20 10.09
C THR A 142 5.54 -6.02 8.57
N PHE A 143 4.68 -5.22 7.96
CA PHE A 143 4.66 -4.95 6.51
C PHE A 143 5.30 -3.61 6.12
N ASP A 144 6.36 -3.21 6.83
CA ASP A 144 7.21 -2.07 6.48
C ASP A 144 6.49 -0.71 6.38
N ALA A 145 5.44 -0.50 7.16
CA ALA A 145 4.88 0.84 7.28
C ALA A 145 5.89 1.79 7.94
N SER A 146 5.95 3.03 7.48
CA SER A 146 6.84 4.03 8.07
C SER A 146 6.45 4.32 9.52
N SER A 147 7.43 4.46 10.41
CA SER A 147 7.20 4.83 11.83
C SER A 147 6.57 6.21 12.00
N ARG A 148 6.68 7.07 10.99
CA ARG A 148 6.31 8.49 11.01
C ARG A 148 7.10 9.33 12.04
N GLU A 149 8.20 8.81 12.53
CA GLU A 149 9.15 9.57 13.35
C GLU A 149 10.05 10.46 12.50
N MET A 150 10.38 9.98 11.31
CA MET A 150 11.18 10.72 10.32
C MET A 150 10.45 10.78 8.99
N CYS A 151 10.71 11.87 8.25
CA CYS A 151 10.24 11.98 6.87
C CYS A 151 11.03 11.02 5.99
N THR A 152 10.34 10.11 5.32
CA THR A 152 10.93 9.16 4.38
C THR A 152 10.37 9.37 2.99
N ALA A 153 11.21 9.58 2.01
CA ALA A 153 10.80 9.73 0.61
C ALA A 153 10.29 8.40 0.02
N ARG A 154 10.80 7.28 0.53
CA ARG A 154 10.45 5.94 0.07
C ARG A 154 10.49 4.95 1.23
N ARG A 155 9.48 4.09 1.33
CA ARG A 155 9.49 2.95 2.25
C ARG A 155 10.46 1.88 1.74
N VAL A 156 11.23 1.30 2.65
CA VAL A 156 12.09 0.15 2.35
C VAL A 156 11.25 -1.10 2.51
N ALA A 157 11.09 -1.87 1.45
CA ALA A 157 10.37 -3.14 1.51
C ALA A 157 11.33 -4.27 1.89
N THR A 158 10.98 -5.01 2.95
CA THR A 158 11.75 -6.17 3.42
C THR A 158 11.04 -7.49 3.06
N SER A 159 11.75 -8.60 3.20
CA SER A 159 11.17 -9.95 3.06
C SER A 159 11.57 -10.76 4.28
N THR A 160 10.66 -10.88 5.22
CA THR A 160 10.92 -11.58 6.49
C THR A 160 10.03 -12.81 6.64
N PRO A 161 10.49 -13.86 7.36
CA PRO A 161 9.63 -15.00 7.70
C PRO A 161 8.36 -14.60 8.44
N LEU A 162 8.44 -13.56 9.28
CA LEU A 162 7.30 -13.04 10.02
C LEU A 162 6.20 -12.49 9.10
N GLN A 163 6.57 -11.88 7.97
CA GLN A 163 5.61 -11.42 6.96
C GLN A 163 4.88 -12.59 6.31
N ALA A 164 5.57 -13.69 6.04
CA ALA A 164 4.96 -14.90 5.48
C ALA A 164 3.98 -15.52 6.48
N LEU A 165 4.39 -15.71 7.73
CA LEU A 165 3.56 -16.26 8.80
C LEU A 165 2.29 -15.41 9.02
N ARG A 166 2.44 -14.10 9.10
CA ARG A 166 1.29 -13.18 9.25
C ARG A 166 0.32 -13.22 8.07
N SER A 167 0.81 -13.48 6.87
CA SER A 167 -0.07 -13.62 5.69
C SER A 167 -0.92 -14.89 5.80
N GLU A 168 -0.41 -15.95 6.40
CA GLU A 168 -1.13 -17.20 6.67
C GLU A 168 -2.14 -17.04 7.81
N GLU A 169 -1.76 -16.40 8.92
CA GLU A 169 -2.65 -16.14 10.06
C GLU A 169 -3.87 -15.31 9.65
N HIS A 170 -3.68 -14.24 8.90
CA HIS A 170 -4.80 -13.42 8.43
C HIS A 170 -5.79 -14.20 7.56
N THR A 171 -5.34 -15.22 6.85
CA THR A 171 -6.21 -16.07 6.05
C THR A 171 -7.02 -17.00 6.93
N SER A 172 -6.46 -17.51 8.01
CA SER A 172 -7.14 -18.45 8.94
C SER A 172 -8.13 -17.75 9.87
N GLU A 173 -7.81 -16.55 10.38
CA GLU A 173 -8.74 -15.77 11.23
C GLU A 173 -10.01 -15.33 10.48
N LEU A 174 -9.90 -15.09 9.17
CA LEU A 174 -11.05 -14.73 8.34
C LEU A 174 -11.93 -15.92 7.96
N GLN A 175 -11.47 -17.15 8.21
CA GLN A 175 -12.21 -18.39 7.94
C GLN A 175 -12.89 -19.00 9.16
N SER A 176 -12.67 -18.46 10.37
CA SER A 176 -13.36 -18.93 11.56
C SER A 176 -14.73 -18.25 11.65
N PRO A 177 -15.84 -18.99 11.47
CA PRO A 177 -17.15 -18.46 11.81
C PRO A 177 -17.30 -18.40 13.32
N ASP A 178 -17.65 -17.26 13.88
CA ASP A 178 -18.22 -17.12 15.21
C ASP A 178 -19.67 -17.63 15.21
#